data_09ff4040603a0451b60f1f7730898b2f
#
_entry.id   09ff4040603a0451b60f1f7730898b2f
#
_cell.length_a   1.000
_cell.length_b   1.000
_cell.length_c   1.000
_cell.angle_alpha   90.00
_cell.angle_beta   90.00
_cell.angle_gamma   90.00
#
_symmetry.space_group_name_H-M   'P 1'
#
loop_
_entity.id
_entity.type
_entity.pdbx_description
1 polymer ?
#
loop_
_entity_poly.entity_id
_entity_poly.type
_entity_poly.pdbx_seq_one_letter_code
_entity_poly.pdbx_strand_id
1 'polypeptide(L)'
;MACSLPKSQGKKLSRWSLAAIVAQLAALGLVAGMASSTLCRWFAQEKLKPWRYHFWQHIHDPHAFLERARPILQLYQQAKELLQQGIWVVCTDEKTSIQAREREQETRPAQSGQPVLVSPRCKRQGFLHLFAGLSVADGQKFGRTSERKRFIDFQTFLLECLIPEALRRGMHTLKLILDNGTTHAPKQLEGWLQEQIQFHGWPLKIEVYWLPINASWLDQIEIWFSVLQRKLLQPNDFESVPQLTEAIMEFIRCENQSAKPIRWTYTAEKLEQKLGIN
;
A
#
# COMPACT_ATOMS: atom_id res chain seq x y z
N MET A 1 31.10 17.98 -1.46
CA MET A 1 31.07 16.86 -0.48
C MET A 1 29.63 16.47 -0.13
N ALA A 2 28.80 17.29 0.50
CA ALA A 2 27.45 16.93 0.92
C ALA A 2 26.51 16.45 -0.22
N CYS A 3 26.73 16.92 -1.45
CA CYS A 3 26.01 16.52 -2.66
C CYS A 3 26.64 15.33 -3.38
N SER A 4 27.65 14.68 -2.81
CA SER A 4 28.26 13.45 -3.33
C SER A 4 28.02 12.28 -2.37
N LEU A 5 28.09 11.06 -2.89
CA LEU A 5 27.98 9.87 -2.04
C LEU A 5 29.25 9.69 -1.18
N PRO A 6 29.15 9.22 0.07
CA PRO A 6 30.31 8.95 0.92
C PRO A 6 31.34 8.03 0.24
N LYS A 7 30.86 7.03 -0.51
CA LYS A 7 31.71 6.07 -1.22
C LYS A 7 32.60 6.75 -2.27
N SER A 8 32.12 7.79 -2.97
CA SER A 8 32.92 8.55 -3.92
C SER A 8 34.02 9.39 -3.25
N GLN A 9 33.96 9.56 -1.93
CA GLN A 9 34.94 10.22 -1.09
C GLN A 9 35.77 9.22 -0.27
N GLY A 10 35.83 7.96 -0.69
CA GLY A 10 36.59 6.91 -0.04
C GLY A 10 36.06 6.43 1.31
N LYS A 11 34.83 6.81 1.67
CA LYS A 11 34.22 6.41 2.95
C LYS A 11 33.36 5.16 2.78
N LYS A 12 33.48 4.20 3.67
CA LYS A 12 32.65 2.98 3.72
C LYS A 12 31.32 3.24 4.43
N LEU A 13 30.56 4.23 3.96
CA LEU A 13 29.28 4.65 4.50
C LEU A 13 28.23 4.65 3.39
N SER A 14 27.00 4.24 3.70
CA SER A 14 25.88 4.30 2.75
C SER A 14 25.30 5.71 2.58
N ARG A 15 25.40 6.54 3.60
CA ARG A 15 24.93 7.93 3.63
C ARG A 15 25.78 8.78 4.55
N TRP A 16 25.74 10.09 4.32
CA TRP A 16 26.37 11.04 5.23
C TRP A 16 25.56 11.22 6.51
N SER A 17 26.23 11.24 7.66
CA SER A 17 25.72 11.87 8.86
C SER A 17 26.37 13.24 9.05
N LEU A 18 25.77 14.13 9.84
CA LEU A 18 26.38 15.44 10.15
C LEU A 18 27.78 15.27 10.75
N ALA A 19 27.93 14.35 11.69
CA ALA A 19 29.22 14.07 12.33
C ALA A 19 30.26 13.57 11.32
N ALA A 20 29.86 12.68 10.37
CA ALA A 20 30.78 12.19 9.36
C ALA A 20 31.24 13.30 8.38
N ILE A 21 30.34 14.23 8.04
CA ILE A 21 30.70 15.39 7.21
C ILE A 21 31.66 16.30 7.95
N VAL A 22 31.39 16.63 9.22
CA VAL A 22 32.29 17.46 10.06
C VAL A 22 33.67 16.84 10.15
N ALA A 23 33.75 15.55 10.46
CA ALA A 23 35.01 14.82 10.51
C ALA A 23 35.78 14.85 9.18
N GLN A 24 35.05 14.72 8.06
CA GLN A 24 35.68 14.80 6.73
C GLN A 24 36.15 16.22 6.40
N LEU A 25 35.41 17.26 6.77
CA LEU A 25 35.83 18.66 6.59
C LEU A 25 37.11 18.98 7.36
N ALA A 26 37.19 18.48 8.61
CA ALA A 26 38.36 18.60 9.44
C ALA A 26 39.56 17.83 8.85
N ALA A 27 39.36 16.60 8.38
CA ALA A 27 40.39 15.80 7.73
C ALA A 27 40.95 16.43 6.42
N LEU A 28 40.12 17.22 5.73
CA LEU A 28 40.51 17.98 4.56
C LEU A 28 41.14 19.35 4.89
N GLY A 29 41.29 19.70 6.15
CA GLY A 29 41.80 20.98 6.60
C GLY A 29 40.90 22.18 6.30
N LEU A 30 39.66 21.95 5.92
CA LEU A 30 38.71 23.02 5.56
C LEU A 30 38.12 23.73 6.78
N VAL A 31 38.13 23.08 7.93
CA VAL A 31 37.70 23.63 9.23
C VAL A 31 38.61 23.08 10.33
N ALA A 32 39.01 23.94 11.27
CA ALA A 32 39.78 23.52 12.45
C ALA A 32 38.88 22.74 13.44
N GLY A 33 37.60 23.06 13.48
CA GLY A 33 36.54 22.39 14.29
C GLY A 33 35.20 23.02 14.00
N MET A 34 34.14 22.21 14.04
CA MET A 34 32.77 22.65 13.79
C MET A 34 31.80 21.79 14.58
N ALA A 35 30.81 22.43 15.20
CA ALA A 35 29.69 21.70 15.80
C ALA A 35 28.73 21.17 14.71
N SER A 36 28.25 19.96 14.88
CA SER A 36 27.24 19.36 13.96
C SER A 36 25.97 20.22 13.86
N SER A 37 25.62 20.95 14.93
CA SER A 37 24.48 21.88 14.94
C SER A 37 24.68 23.09 14.00
N THR A 38 25.90 23.60 13.86
CA THR A 38 26.23 24.67 12.92
C THR A 38 26.06 24.18 11.49
N LEU A 39 26.59 23.01 11.18
CA LEU A 39 26.43 22.40 9.86
C LEU A 39 24.95 22.10 9.55
N CYS A 40 24.18 21.66 10.55
CA CYS A 40 22.73 21.42 10.41
C CYS A 40 21.98 22.70 10.02
N ARG A 41 22.30 23.85 10.62
CA ARG A 41 21.70 25.15 10.29
C ARG A 41 22.04 25.58 8.87
N TRP A 42 23.29 25.42 8.42
CA TRP A 42 23.69 25.72 7.05
C TRP A 42 22.93 24.85 6.03
N PHE A 43 22.86 23.55 6.29
CA PHE A 43 22.10 22.66 5.42
C PHE A 43 20.60 22.94 5.42
N ALA A 44 20.05 23.45 6.52
CA ALA A 44 18.64 23.86 6.55
C ALA A 44 18.39 25.08 5.66
N GLN A 45 19.29 26.06 5.63
CA GLN A 45 19.24 27.23 4.73
C GLN A 45 19.29 26.79 3.26
N GLU A 46 20.20 25.88 2.94
CA GLU A 46 20.38 25.33 1.58
C GLU A 46 19.36 24.22 1.23
N LYS A 47 18.43 23.89 2.13
CA LYS A 47 17.46 22.79 1.98
C LYS A 47 18.10 21.42 1.70
N LEU A 48 19.37 21.21 2.06
CA LEU A 48 20.12 19.97 1.89
C LEU A 48 19.92 19.03 3.08
N LYS A 49 19.68 17.76 2.79
CA LYS A 49 19.50 16.72 3.82
C LYS A 49 20.25 15.44 3.42
N PRO A 50 21.60 15.43 3.37
CA PRO A 50 22.40 14.32 2.85
C PRO A 50 22.30 13.03 3.70
N TRP A 51 21.72 13.11 4.90
CA TRP A 51 21.40 11.97 5.77
C TRP A 51 20.05 11.32 5.44
N ARG A 52 19.19 11.97 4.60
CA ARG A 52 17.93 11.41 4.13
C ARG A 52 18.10 10.76 2.76
N TYR A 53 17.34 9.73 2.51
CA TYR A 53 17.21 9.12 1.20
C TYR A 53 15.74 8.85 0.93
N HIS A 54 15.36 8.87 -0.34
CA HIS A 54 14.08 8.41 -0.84
C HIS A 54 14.37 7.38 -1.91
N PHE A 55 13.60 6.31 -1.90
CA PHE A 55 13.60 5.42 -3.04
C PHE A 55 12.99 6.16 -4.23
N TRP A 56 13.67 6.11 -5.36
CA TRP A 56 13.12 6.57 -6.61
C TRP A 56 13.23 5.46 -7.62
N GLN A 57 12.27 5.43 -8.54
CA GLN A 57 12.19 4.41 -9.55
C GLN A 57 12.37 5.05 -10.91
N HIS A 58 13.27 4.50 -11.70
CA HIS A 58 13.41 4.89 -13.08
C HIS A 58 12.32 4.21 -13.92
N ILE A 59 11.51 5.00 -14.57
CA ILE A 59 10.49 4.51 -15.50
C ILE A 59 11.15 4.48 -16.88
N HIS A 60 11.41 3.26 -17.37
CA HIS A 60 12.13 3.07 -18.65
C HIS A 60 11.34 3.60 -19.85
N ASP A 61 10.03 3.40 -19.87
CA ASP A 61 9.12 3.90 -20.91
C ASP A 61 8.00 4.71 -20.25
N PRO A 62 8.16 6.04 -20.17
CA PRO A 62 7.17 6.92 -19.60
C PRO A 62 5.84 6.93 -20.36
N HIS A 63 5.86 6.74 -21.69
CA HIS A 63 4.65 6.73 -22.50
C HIS A 63 3.82 5.47 -22.25
N ALA A 64 4.43 4.29 -22.32
CA ALA A 64 3.75 3.03 -22.00
C ALA A 64 3.27 2.98 -20.54
N PHE A 65 4.01 3.59 -19.62
CA PHE A 65 3.58 3.74 -18.23
C PHE A 65 2.31 4.60 -18.12
N LEU A 66 2.30 5.74 -18.80
CA LEU A 66 1.17 6.67 -18.80
C LEU A 66 -0.07 6.05 -19.44
N GLU A 67 0.07 5.34 -20.55
CA GLU A 67 -1.04 4.64 -21.21
C GLU A 67 -1.78 3.68 -20.27
N ARG A 68 -1.04 2.97 -19.41
CA ARG A 68 -1.63 2.08 -18.40
C ARG A 68 -2.19 2.82 -17.19
N ALA A 69 -1.50 3.86 -16.72
CA ALA A 69 -1.88 4.60 -15.54
C ALA A 69 -3.07 5.54 -15.76
N ARG A 70 -3.19 6.15 -16.95
CA ARG A 70 -4.23 7.13 -17.28
C ARG A 70 -5.67 6.60 -17.09
N PRO A 71 -6.04 5.43 -17.62
CA PRO A 71 -7.38 4.88 -17.41
C PRO A 71 -7.71 4.69 -15.93
N ILE A 72 -6.76 4.22 -15.13
CA ILE A 72 -6.94 3.99 -13.70
C ILE A 72 -7.16 5.31 -12.96
N LEU A 73 -6.35 6.34 -13.24
CA LEU A 73 -6.52 7.66 -12.65
C LEU A 73 -7.84 8.31 -13.03
N GLN A 74 -8.33 8.10 -14.26
CA GLN A 74 -9.66 8.54 -14.70
C GLN A 74 -10.78 7.80 -13.95
N LEU A 75 -10.65 6.48 -13.74
CA LEU A 75 -11.61 5.71 -12.95
C LEU A 75 -11.70 6.24 -11.51
N TYR A 76 -10.58 6.66 -10.91
CA TYR A 76 -10.59 7.26 -9.56
C TYR A 76 -11.34 8.58 -9.51
N GLN A 77 -11.21 9.41 -10.53
CA GLN A 77 -11.92 10.69 -10.61
C GLN A 77 -13.43 10.50 -10.82
N GLN A 78 -13.82 9.51 -11.62
CA GLN A 78 -15.19 9.27 -12.05
C GLN A 78 -15.94 8.25 -11.18
N ALA A 79 -15.29 7.64 -10.19
CA ALA A 79 -15.81 6.48 -9.47
C ALA A 79 -17.22 6.69 -8.88
N LYS A 80 -17.52 7.88 -8.36
CA LYS A 80 -18.84 8.20 -7.80
C LYS A 80 -19.94 8.25 -8.86
N GLU A 81 -19.66 8.85 -9.99
CA GLU A 81 -20.60 8.96 -11.12
C GLU A 81 -20.82 7.57 -11.74
N LEU A 82 -19.74 6.80 -11.92
CA LEU A 82 -19.79 5.44 -12.42
C LEU A 82 -20.66 4.54 -11.52
N LEU A 83 -20.53 4.67 -10.20
CA LEU A 83 -21.34 3.89 -9.26
C LEU A 83 -22.85 4.19 -9.44
N GLN A 84 -23.22 5.44 -9.64
CA GLN A 84 -24.62 5.83 -9.93
C GLN A 84 -25.13 5.27 -11.25
N GLN A 85 -24.23 5.00 -12.20
CA GLN A 85 -24.54 4.38 -13.48
C GLN A 85 -24.55 2.85 -13.43
N GLY A 86 -24.40 2.23 -12.26
CA GLY A 86 -24.34 0.78 -12.12
C GLY A 86 -22.97 0.17 -12.46
N ILE A 87 -21.92 0.97 -12.46
CA ILE A 87 -20.52 0.56 -12.69
C ILE A 87 -19.73 0.71 -11.39
N TRP A 88 -19.26 -0.41 -10.86
CA TRP A 88 -18.52 -0.43 -9.60
C TRP A 88 -17.02 -0.56 -9.81
N VAL A 89 -16.23 0.37 -9.29
CA VAL A 89 -14.76 0.40 -9.37
C VAL A 89 -14.19 -0.07 -8.05
N VAL A 90 -13.37 -1.11 -8.09
CA VAL A 90 -12.74 -1.73 -6.92
C VAL A 90 -11.25 -1.90 -7.13
N CYS A 91 -10.44 -1.38 -6.21
CA CYS A 91 -9.04 -1.75 -6.08
C CYS A 91 -8.94 -3.03 -5.27
N THR A 92 -8.15 -4.00 -5.70
CA THR A 92 -7.99 -5.26 -4.95
C THR A 92 -6.56 -5.75 -4.97
N ASP A 93 -6.11 -6.23 -3.81
CA ASP A 93 -4.75 -6.73 -3.60
C ASP A 93 -4.71 -7.66 -2.38
N GLU A 94 -3.56 -8.27 -2.09
CA GLU A 94 -3.35 -9.08 -0.90
C GLU A 94 -2.32 -8.51 0.07
N LYS A 95 -2.71 -8.40 1.35
CA LYS A 95 -1.75 -8.18 2.44
C LYS A 95 -1.21 -9.51 2.92
N THR A 96 0.05 -9.74 2.62
CA THR A 96 0.67 -11.06 2.83
C THR A 96 1.30 -11.23 4.20
N SER A 97 1.33 -12.49 4.69
CA SER A 97 2.12 -12.91 5.87
C SER A 97 1.84 -12.09 7.13
N ILE A 98 0.56 -11.80 7.40
CA ILE A 98 0.13 -11.15 8.64
C ILE A 98 0.31 -12.16 9.77
N GLN A 99 1.24 -11.89 10.68
CA GLN A 99 1.57 -12.82 11.77
C GLN A 99 0.65 -12.61 12.97
N ALA A 100 0.19 -13.70 13.58
CA ALA A 100 -0.33 -13.70 14.94
C ALA A 100 0.85 -13.79 15.92
N ARG A 101 0.97 -12.82 16.83
CA ARG A 101 2.03 -12.74 17.83
C ARG A 101 1.40 -12.57 19.21
N GLU A 102 1.49 -13.56 20.03
CA GLU A 102 1.10 -13.52 21.43
C GLU A 102 2.21 -12.85 22.25
N ARG A 103 1.90 -11.80 23.00
CA ARG A 103 2.87 -11.14 23.88
C ARG A 103 3.09 -11.97 25.14
N GLU A 104 4.34 -12.04 25.64
CA GLU A 104 4.66 -12.78 26.88
C GLU A 104 4.12 -12.09 28.13
N GLN A 105 3.84 -10.79 28.06
CA GLN A 105 3.26 -10.01 29.15
C GLN A 105 2.15 -9.12 28.58
N GLU A 106 1.12 -8.92 29.39
CA GLU A 106 0.00 -8.03 29.06
C GLU A 106 0.47 -6.60 28.73
N THR A 107 -0.18 -6.03 27.72
CA THR A 107 0.02 -4.63 27.37
C THR A 107 -0.53 -3.73 28.48
N ARG A 108 0.30 -2.84 29.02
CA ARG A 108 -0.11 -1.90 30.05
C ARG A 108 -0.61 -0.59 29.43
N PRO A 109 -1.79 -0.09 29.84
CA PRO A 109 -2.32 1.15 29.30
C PRO A 109 -1.45 2.36 29.64
N ALA A 110 -1.60 3.42 28.87
CA ALA A 110 -0.94 4.69 29.13
C ALA A 110 -1.38 5.28 30.48
N GLN A 111 -0.44 5.92 31.17
CA GLN A 111 -0.67 6.66 32.41
C GLN A 111 -0.03 8.05 32.28
N SER A 112 -0.34 8.96 33.20
CA SER A 112 0.28 10.30 33.18
C SER A 112 1.80 10.21 33.22
N GLY A 113 2.45 10.79 32.21
CA GLY A 113 3.91 10.74 32.04
C GLY A 113 4.47 9.41 31.53
N GLN A 114 3.62 8.41 31.24
CA GLN A 114 4.05 7.10 30.77
C GLN A 114 3.22 6.64 29.55
N PRO A 115 3.85 6.33 28.41
CA PRO A 115 3.15 5.80 27.24
C PRO A 115 2.65 4.37 27.49
N VAL A 116 1.86 3.83 26.56
CA VAL A 116 1.49 2.41 26.52
C VAL A 116 2.77 1.56 26.52
N LEU A 117 2.85 0.59 27.42
CA LEU A 117 3.97 -0.34 27.51
C LEU A 117 3.58 -1.70 26.91
N VAL A 118 4.32 -2.10 25.88
CA VAL A 118 4.12 -3.36 25.16
C VAL A 118 5.33 -4.25 25.35
N SER A 119 5.13 -5.52 25.71
CA SER A 119 6.22 -6.48 25.83
C SER A 119 6.97 -6.61 24.50
N PRO A 120 8.30 -6.45 24.45
CA PRO A 120 9.07 -6.67 23.23
C PRO A 120 9.13 -8.14 22.85
N ARG A 121 8.97 -9.05 23.82
CA ARG A 121 8.99 -10.50 23.61
C ARG A 121 7.61 -10.99 23.17
N CYS A 122 7.58 -11.87 22.17
CA CYS A 122 6.36 -12.50 21.71
C CYS A 122 6.64 -13.89 21.16
N LYS A 123 5.63 -14.76 21.25
CA LYS A 123 5.59 -16.05 20.57
C LYS A 123 4.86 -15.88 19.22
N ARG A 124 5.33 -16.58 18.21
CA ARG A 124 4.64 -16.63 16.90
C ARG A 124 3.62 -17.75 16.91
N GLN A 125 2.37 -17.42 16.66
CA GLN A 125 1.22 -18.34 16.67
C GLN A 125 0.74 -18.71 15.24
N GLY A 126 1.53 -18.37 14.23
CA GLY A 126 1.21 -18.58 12.83
C GLY A 126 1.02 -17.28 12.05
N PHE A 127 0.50 -17.41 10.85
CA PHE A 127 0.23 -16.27 9.95
C PHE A 127 -0.96 -16.57 9.05
N LEU A 128 -1.49 -15.52 8.46
CA LEU A 128 -2.50 -15.58 7.40
C LEU A 128 -2.19 -14.57 6.30
N HIS A 129 -2.91 -14.66 5.19
CA HIS A 129 -2.99 -13.67 4.14
C HIS A 129 -4.38 -13.07 4.12
N LEU A 130 -4.50 -11.80 3.80
CA LEU A 130 -5.77 -11.09 3.62
C LEU A 130 -5.90 -10.68 2.16
N PHE A 131 -6.84 -11.26 1.43
CA PHE A 131 -7.33 -10.71 0.18
C PHE A 131 -8.35 -9.63 0.50
N ALA A 132 -8.21 -8.48 -0.13
CA ALA A 132 -9.12 -7.38 0.15
C ALA A 132 -9.47 -6.58 -1.10
N GLY A 133 -10.65 -5.97 -1.08
CA GLY A 133 -11.14 -5.03 -2.08
C GLY A 133 -11.56 -3.73 -1.42
N LEU A 134 -11.23 -2.61 -2.05
CA LEU A 134 -11.63 -1.28 -1.67
C LEU A 134 -12.52 -0.68 -2.75
N SER A 135 -13.76 -0.40 -2.43
CA SER A 135 -14.66 0.37 -3.29
C SER A 135 -14.18 1.81 -3.36
N VAL A 136 -13.81 2.27 -4.56
CA VAL A 136 -13.25 3.59 -4.76
C VAL A 136 -14.27 4.70 -4.50
N ALA A 137 -15.52 4.47 -4.87
CA ALA A 137 -16.58 5.48 -4.81
C ALA A 137 -17.07 5.80 -3.40
N ASP A 138 -17.22 4.78 -2.54
CA ASP A 138 -17.81 4.89 -1.20
C ASP A 138 -16.84 4.53 -0.08
N GLY A 139 -15.68 3.96 -0.42
CA GLY A 139 -14.64 3.59 0.53
C GLY A 139 -14.97 2.34 1.35
N GLN A 140 -15.97 1.54 0.99
CA GLN A 140 -16.25 0.27 1.64
C GLN A 140 -15.17 -0.76 1.33
N LYS A 141 -14.88 -1.60 2.29
CA LYS A 141 -13.83 -2.63 2.25
C LYS A 141 -14.47 -4.01 2.33
N PHE A 142 -13.91 -4.92 1.57
CA PHE A 142 -14.28 -6.33 1.52
C PHE A 142 -13.04 -7.13 1.74
N GLY A 143 -13.11 -8.21 2.49
CA GLY A 143 -11.91 -8.99 2.80
C GLY A 143 -12.23 -10.45 3.05
N ARG A 144 -11.24 -11.28 2.78
CA ARG A 144 -11.24 -12.71 3.09
C ARG A 144 -9.84 -13.12 3.52
N THR A 145 -9.73 -13.77 4.64
CA THR A 145 -8.46 -14.34 5.11
C THR A 145 -8.22 -15.71 4.48
N SER A 146 -6.97 -16.07 4.25
CA SER A 146 -6.55 -17.35 3.71
C SER A 146 -5.22 -17.78 4.31
N GLU A 147 -5.00 -19.09 4.42
CA GLU A 147 -3.70 -19.66 4.81
C GLU A 147 -2.66 -19.57 3.69
N ARG A 148 -3.09 -19.44 2.46
CA ARG A 148 -2.25 -19.40 1.27
C ARG A 148 -2.64 -18.25 0.36
N LYS A 149 -1.70 -17.83 -0.51
CA LYS A 149 -1.90 -16.77 -1.49
C LYS A 149 -1.68 -17.29 -2.91
N ARG A 150 -2.51 -18.19 -3.34
CA ARG A 150 -2.48 -18.76 -4.69
C ARG A 150 -3.58 -18.12 -5.55
N PHE A 151 -3.52 -18.32 -6.83
CA PHE A 151 -4.58 -17.87 -7.74
C PHE A 151 -5.96 -18.40 -7.35
N ILE A 152 -6.06 -19.68 -6.96
CA ILE A 152 -7.32 -20.25 -6.49
C ILE A 152 -7.87 -19.56 -5.23
N ASP A 153 -7.01 -19.09 -4.33
CA ASP A 153 -7.42 -18.38 -3.12
C ASP A 153 -7.96 -16.97 -3.48
N PHE A 154 -7.38 -16.33 -4.49
CA PHE A 154 -7.88 -15.08 -5.05
C PHE A 154 -9.21 -15.27 -5.81
N GLN A 155 -9.32 -16.34 -6.62
CA GLN A 155 -10.59 -16.71 -7.26
C GLN A 155 -11.71 -16.88 -6.24
N THR A 156 -11.43 -17.57 -5.14
CA THR A 156 -12.40 -17.77 -4.04
C THR A 156 -12.82 -16.42 -3.43
N PHE A 157 -11.86 -15.49 -3.24
CA PHE A 157 -12.19 -14.14 -2.77
C PHE A 157 -13.13 -13.39 -3.74
N LEU A 158 -12.89 -13.48 -5.04
CA LEU A 158 -13.77 -12.87 -6.04
C LEU A 158 -15.18 -13.48 -6.01
N LEU A 159 -15.27 -14.82 -5.96
CA LEU A 159 -16.52 -15.56 -5.98
C LEU A 159 -17.35 -15.40 -4.69
N GLU A 160 -16.70 -15.31 -3.53
CA GLU A 160 -17.38 -15.24 -2.24
C GLU A 160 -17.63 -13.80 -1.74
N CYS A 161 -16.85 -12.82 -2.21
CA CYS A 161 -16.92 -11.46 -1.70
C CYS A 161 -17.32 -10.43 -2.76
N LEU A 162 -16.54 -10.25 -3.83
CA LEU A 162 -16.72 -9.11 -4.73
C LEU A 162 -17.85 -9.32 -5.74
N ILE A 163 -17.94 -10.49 -6.36
CA ILE A 163 -18.99 -10.77 -7.35
C ILE A 163 -20.39 -10.80 -6.70
N PRO A 164 -20.61 -11.50 -5.58
CA PRO A 164 -21.90 -11.46 -4.88
C PRO A 164 -22.28 -10.04 -4.44
N GLU A 165 -21.32 -9.25 -4.00
CA GLU A 165 -21.59 -7.87 -3.61
C GLU A 165 -21.95 -6.99 -4.81
N ALA A 166 -21.29 -7.14 -5.97
CA ALA A 166 -21.63 -6.44 -7.20
C ALA A 166 -23.07 -6.75 -7.62
N LEU A 167 -23.46 -8.04 -7.59
CA LEU A 167 -24.82 -8.50 -7.89
C LEU A 167 -25.84 -7.97 -6.87
N ARG A 168 -25.52 -8.01 -5.57
CA ARG A 168 -26.39 -7.48 -4.50
C ARG A 168 -26.63 -5.98 -4.65
N ARG A 169 -25.64 -5.23 -5.13
CA ARG A 169 -25.74 -3.79 -5.42
C ARG A 169 -26.48 -3.48 -6.72
N GLY A 170 -26.82 -4.50 -7.51
CA GLY A 170 -27.45 -4.33 -8.83
C GLY A 170 -26.49 -3.72 -9.86
N MET A 171 -25.19 -3.96 -9.72
CA MET A 171 -24.20 -3.47 -10.68
C MET A 171 -24.23 -4.32 -11.95
N HIS A 172 -24.17 -3.68 -13.12
CA HIS A 172 -24.04 -4.38 -14.39
C HIS A 172 -22.58 -4.46 -14.86
N THR A 173 -21.68 -3.68 -14.27
CA THR A 173 -20.24 -3.72 -14.57
C THR A 173 -19.41 -3.60 -13.29
N LEU A 174 -18.45 -4.52 -13.13
CA LEU A 174 -17.42 -4.49 -12.09
C LEU A 174 -16.07 -4.19 -12.76
N LYS A 175 -15.43 -3.10 -12.38
CA LYS A 175 -14.08 -2.73 -12.82
C LYS A 175 -13.10 -3.03 -11.72
N LEU A 176 -12.22 -4.01 -11.94
CA LEU A 176 -11.19 -4.44 -11.00
C LEU A 176 -9.86 -3.77 -11.36
N ILE A 177 -9.25 -3.11 -10.41
CA ILE A 177 -7.89 -2.56 -10.51
C ILE A 177 -6.97 -3.48 -9.74
N LEU A 178 -5.95 -4.03 -10.40
CA LEU A 178 -5.05 -5.07 -9.91
C LEU A 178 -3.60 -4.75 -10.26
N ASP A 179 -2.69 -5.21 -9.42
CA ASP A 179 -1.29 -5.30 -9.78
C ASP A 179 -1.00 -6.53 -10.67
N ASN A 180 0.22 -6.60 -11.20
CA ASN A 180 0.65 -7.72 -12.05
C ASN A 180 1.24 -8.89 -11.23
N GLY A 181 0.88 -9.03 -9.95
CA GLY A 181 1.34 -10.10 -9.08
C GLY A 181 0.99 -11.49 -9.59
N THR A 182 1.82 -12.47 -9.28
CA THR A 182 1.58 -13.88 -9.67
C THR A 182 0.32 -14.47 -9.06
N THR A 183 -0.10 -13.95 -7.92
CA THR A 183 -1.35 -14.31 -7.23
C THR A 183 -2.58 -13.98 -8.07
N HIS A 184 -2.54 -12.88 -8.82
CA HIS A 184 -3.63 -12.44 -9.68
C HIS A 184 -3.63 -13.13 -11.05
N ALA A 185 -2.57 -13.88 -11.39
CA ALA A 185 -2.41 -14.65 -12.63
C ALA A 185 -2.84 -13.87 -13.90
N PRO A 186 -2.15 -12.76 -14.28
CA PRO A 186 -2.60 -11.83 -15.33
C PRO A 186 -2.94 -12.47 -16.66
N LYS A 187 -2.32 -13.62 -16.97
CA LYS A 187 -2.57 -14.34 -18.24
C LYS A 187 -3.82 -15.23 -18.23
N GLN A 188 -4.38 -15.51 -17.05
CA GLN A 188 -5.46 -16.50 -16.87
C GLN A 188 -6.74 -15.85 -16.33
N LEU A 189 -6.63 -14.78 -15.56
CA LEU A 189 -7.74 -14.19 -14.80
C LEU A 189 -8.92 -13.81 -15.71
N GLU A 190 -8.67 -13.09 -16.78
CA GLU A 190 -9.74 -12.59 -17.66
C GLU A 190 -10.50 -13.73 -18.35
N GLY A 191 -9.78 -14.76 -18.83
CA GLY A 191 -10.40 -15.96 -19.39
C GLY A 191 -11.26 -16.68 -18.38
N TRP A 192 -10.71 -16.93 -17.18
CA TRP A 192 -11.45 -17.55 -16.09
C TRP A 192 -12.70 -16.75 -15.69
N LEU A 193 -12.62 -15.42 -15.60
CA LEU A 193 -13.78 -14.57 -15.30
C LEU A 193 -14.88 -14.71 -16.34
N GLN A 194 -14.52 -14.75 -17.62
CA GLN A 194 -15.49 -14.95 -18.71
C GLN A 194 -16.18 -16.32 -18.60
N GLU A 195 -15.43 -17.38 -18.30
CA GLU A 195 -15.97 -18.72 -18.06
C GLU A 195 -16.97 -18.71 -16.88
N GLN A 196 -16.62 -18.06 -15.76
CA GLN A 196 -17.51 -17.98 -14.59
C GLN A 196 -18.80 -17.20 -14.91
N ILE A 197 -18.70 -16.07 -15.60
CA ILE A 197 -19.86 -15.26 -16.00
C ILE A 197 -20.82 -16.10 -16.87
N GLN A 198 -20.28 -16.82 -17.84
CA GLN A 198 -21.07 -17.69 -18.73
C GLN A 198 -21.70 -18.87 -17.96
N PHE A 199 -20.90 -19.54 -17.13
CA PHE A 199 -21.35 -20.70 -16.37
C PHE A 199 -22.50 -20.39 -15.41
N HIS A 200 -22.42 -19.24 -14.72
CA HIS A 200 -23.44 -18.82 -13.76
C HIS A 200 -24.57 -17.96 -14.38
N GLY A 201 -24.42 -17.51 -15.61
CA GLY A 201 -25.39 -16.63 -16.26
C GLY A 201 -25.54 -15.27 -15.57
N TRP A 202 -24.49 -14.75 -14.94
CA TRP A 202 -24.55 -13.47 -14.23
C TRP A 202 -24.76 -12.31 -15.21
N PRO A 203 -25.70 -11.38 -14.91
CA PRO A 203 -25.87 -10.16 -15.70
C PRO A 203 -24.81 -9.10 -15.30
N LEU A 204 -23.56 -9.52 -15.27
CA LEU A 204 -22.43 -8.72 -14.80
C LEU A 204 -21.28 -8.80 -15.80
N LYS A 205 -20.82 -7.66 -16.29
CA LYS A 205 -19.57 -7.53 -17.02
C LYS A 205 -18.42 -7.28 -16.04
N ILE A 206 -17.31 -8.00 -16.16
CA ILE A 206 -16.12 -7.76 -15.35
C ILE A 206 -14.98 -7.31 -16.27
N GLU A 207 -14.40 -6.14 -15.96
CA GLU A 207 -13.27 -5.55 -16.69
C GLU A 207 -12.08 -5.44 -15.75
N VAL A 208 -10.91 -5.85 -16.20
CA VAL A 208 -9.66 -5.81 -15.40
C VAL A 208 -8.77 -4.69 -15.91
N TYR A 209 -8.28 -3.88 -14.98
CA TYR A 209 -7.34 -2.77 -15.19
C TYR A 209 -6.03 -3.08 -14.49
N TRP A 210 -5.02 -3.42 -15.26
CA TRP A 210 -3.70 -3.77 -14.74
C TRP A 210 -2.87 -2.52 -14.45
N LEU A 211 -2.39 -2.39 -13.23
CA LEU A 211 -1.45 -1.33 -12.85
C LEU A 211 -0.17 -1.41 -13.71
N PRO A 212 0.49 -0.29 -14.00
CA PRO A 212 1.83 -0.32 -14.56
C PRO A 212 2.78 -1.12 -13.65
N ILE A 213 3.78 -1.75 -14.24
CA ILE A 213 4.79 -2.52 -13.49
C ILE A 213 5.47 -1.60 -12.48
N ASN A 214 5.62 -2.08 -11.24
CA ASN A 214 6.19 -1.34 -10.12
C ASN A 214 5.43 -0.05 -9.75
N ALA A 215 4.13 -0.01 -9.94
CA ALA A 215 3.28 1.14 -9.64
C ALA A 215 2.25 0.86 -8.54
N SER A 216 2.57 0.01 -7.55
CA SER A 216 1.67 -0.29 -6.41
C SER A 216 1.24 0.98 -5.66
N TRP A 217 2.04 2.05 -5.70
CA TRP A 217 1.68 3.35 -5.13
C TRP A 217 0.45 4.00 -5.79
N LEU A 218 0.04 3.55 -6.97
CA LEU A 218 -1.21 3.94 -7.62
C LEU A 218 -2.41 3.15 -7.08
N ASP A 219 -2.19 2.03 -6.40
CA ASP A 219 -3.27 1.25 -5.83
C ASP A 219 -3.79 1.85 -4.53
N GLN A 220 -5.04 2.26 -4.51
CA GLN A 220 -5.63 2.89 -3.33
C GLN A 220 -5.76 1.94 -2.14
N ILE A 221 -5.85 0.63 -2.37
CA ILE A 221 -5.99 -0.34 -1.29
C ILE A 221 -4.74 -0.39 -0.39
N GLU A 222 -3.56 -0.06 -0.91
CA GLU A 222 -2.32 0.02 -0.15
C GLU A 222 -2.39 1.10 0.96
N ILE A 223 -3.12 2.19 0.70
CA ILE A 223 -3.39 3.20 1.72
C ILE A 223 -4.20 2.59 2.87
N TRP A 224 -5.23 1.81 2.55
CA TRP A 224 -6.02 1.14 3.56
C TRP A 224 -5.23 0.05 4.30
N PHE A 225 -4.38 -0.72 3.62
CA PHE A 225 -3.48 -1.67 4.27
C PHE A 225 -2.55 -0.97 5.27
N SER A 226 -2.13 0.26 4.97
CA SER A 226 -1.36 1.08 5.91
C SER A 226 -2.20 1.51 7.12
N VAL A 227 -3.49 1.76 6.96
CA VAL A 227 -4.43 2.05 8.06
C VAL A 227 -4.63 0.83 8.93
N LEU A 228 -4.92 -0.33 8.33
CA LEU A 228 -5.05 -1.63 9.02
C LEU A 228 -3.79 -1.93 9.84
N GLN A 229 -2.61 -1.74 9.23
CA GLN A 229 -1.32 -1.96 9.90
C GLN A 229 -1.19 -1.11 11.17
N ARG A 230 -1.47 0.18 11.08
CA ARG A 230 -1.29 1.11 12.21
C ARG A 230 -2.36 0.98 13.29
N LYS A 231 -3.62 0.70 12.89
CA LYS A 231 -4.74 0.70 13.84
C LYS A 231 -4.98 -0.65 14.52
N LEU A 232 -4.72 -1.76 13.82
CA LEU A 232 -5.02 -3.09 14.32
C LEU A 232 -3.77 -3.95 14.52
N LEU A 233 -2.85 -3.93 13.56
CA LEU A 233 -1.72 -4.85 13.53
C LEU A 233 -0.47 -4.31 14.23
N GLN A 234 -0.54 -3.13 14.83
CA GLN A 234 0.54 -2.52 15.64
C GLN A 234 -0.04 -1.80 16.87
N PRO A 235 0.36 -2.23 18.09
CA PRO A 235 1.15 -3.41 18.37
C PRO A 235 0.37 -4.70 18.06
N ASN A 236 1.08 -5.73 17.58
CA ASN A 236 0.47 -7.03 17.29
C ASN A 236 0.43 -7.85 18.58
N ASP A 237 -0.79 -8.28 18.99
CA ASP A 237 -1.01 -9.08 20.19
C ASP A 237 -2.23 -9.98 19.98
N PHE A 238 -1.97 -11.17 19.38
CA PHE A 238 -2.98 -12.15 19.04
C PHE A 238 -2.51 -13.55 19.43
N GLU A 239 -3.28 -14.22 20.26
CA GLU A 239 -2.99 -15.55 20.80
C GLU A 239 -3.09 -16.67 19.77
N SER A 240 -3.77 -16.43 18.65
CA SER A 240 -3.98 -17.44 17.61
C SER A 240 -4.32 -16.80 16.26
N VAL A 241 -4.17 -17.59 15.17
CA VAL A 241 -4.61 -17.19 13.83
C VAL A 241 -6.13 -16.98 13.74
N PRO A 242 -6.99 -17.82 14.36
CA PRO A 242 -8.43 -17.54 14.40
C PRO A 242 -8.77 -16.20 15.06
N GLN A 243 -8.15 -15.85 16.19
CA GLN A 243 -8.35 -14.56 16.85
C GLN A 243 -7.92 -13.38 15.95
N LEU A 244 -6.79 -13.51 15.27
CA LEU A 244 -6.34 -12.52 14.29
C LEU A 244 -7.33 -12.38 13.14
N THR A 245 -7.87 -13.49 12.63
CA THR A 245 -8.89 -13.50 11.56
C THR A 245 -10.13 -12.73 11.99
N GLU A 246 -10.67 -13.07 13.17
CA GLU A 246 -11.86 -12.40 13.73
C GLU A 246 -11.63 -10.90 13.89
N ALA A 247 -10.49 -10.51 14.46
CA ALA A 247 -10.13 -9.11 14.67
C ALA A 247 -10.03 -8.33 13.33
N ILE A 248 -9.48 -8.92 12.28
CA ILE A 248 -9.41 -8.29 10.95
C ILE A 248 -10.82 -8.13 10.37
N MET A 249 -11.65 -9.16 10.43
CA MET A 249 -13.00 -9.11 9.87
C MET A 249 -13.89 -8.13 10.64
N GLU A 250 -13.75 -8.07 11.96
CA GLU A 250 -14.42 -7.08 12.81
C GLU A 250 -13.95 -5.66 12.48
N PHE A 251 -12.64 -5.45 12.29
CA PHE A 251 -12.08 -4.16 11.90
C PHE A 251 -12.68 -3.67 10.57
N ILE A 252 -12.78 -4.56 9.56
CA ILE A 252 -13.43 -4.24 8.28
C ILE A 252 -14.89 -3.83 8.51
N ARG A 253 -15.63 -4.58 9.33
CA ARG A 253 -17.04 -4.29 9.64
C ARG A 253 -17.21 -2.93 10.32
N CYS A 254 -16.39 -2.64 11.31
CA CYS A 254 -16.40 -1.35 12.02
C CYS A 254 -16.03 -0.17 11.10
N GLU A 255 -14.96 -0.31 10.30
CA GLU A 255 -14.56 0.74 9.35
C GLU A 255 -15.64 0.99 8.28
N ASN A 256 -16.42 -0.02 7.91
CA ASN A 256 -17.49 0.11 6.93
C ASN A 256 -18.72 0.86 7.46
N GLN A 257 -18.95 0.91 8.78
CA GLN A 257 -20.04 1.70 9.37
C GLN A 257 -19.88 3.22 9.09
N SER A 258 -18.66 3.67 8.95
CA SER A 258 -18.33 5.08 8.67
C SER A 258 -17.43 5.23 7.44
N ALA A 259 -17.58 4.33 6.47
CA ALA A 259 -16.75 4.30 5.28
C ALA A 259 -16.79 5.63 4.52
N LYS A 260 -15.62 6.05 4.08
CA LYS A 260 -15.46 7.24 3.24
C LYS A 260 -14.45 6.92 2.14
N PRO A 261 -14.67 7.44 0.93
CA PRO A 261 -13.70 7.29 -0.15
C PRO A 261 -12.37 7.93 0.21
N ILE A 262 -11.29 7.36 -0.29
CA ILE A 262 -9.96 7.94 -0.16
C ILE A 262 -9.94 9.27 -0.94
N ARG A 263 -9.47 10.33 -0.30
CA ARG A 263 -9.25 11.62 -0.97
C ARG A 263 -8.04 11.51 -1.90
N TRP A 264 -8.29 11.06 -3.11
CA TRP A 264 -7.27 10.92 -4.13
C TRP A 264 -7.09 12.24 -4.90
N THR A 265 -5.87 12.79 -4.89
CA THR A 265 -5.57 14.10 -5.49
C THR A 265 -4.56 14.01 -6.64
N TYR A 266 -4.07 12.82 -6.94
CA TYR A 266 -3.11 12.58 -8.01
C TYR A 266 -3.87 12.29 -9.31
N THR A 267 -3.64 13.09 -10.34
CA THR A 267 -4.37 13.02 -11.61
C THR A 267 -3.45 12.59 -12.75
N ALA A 268 -4.03 12.26 -13.90
CA ALA A 268 -3.27 11.91 -15.10
C ALA A 268 -2.38 13.07 -15.57
N GLU A 269 -2.88 14.31 -15.51
CA GLU A 269 -2.13 15.51 -15.89
C GLU A 269 -0.91 15.74 -14.98
N LYS A 270 -1.06 15.50 -13.67
CA LYS A 270 0.07 15.57 -12.72
C LYS A 270 1.11 14.50 -13.00
N LEU A 271 0.66 13.32 -13.44
CA LEU A 271 1.57 12.25 -13.84
C LEU A 271 2.33 12.62 -15.11
N GLU A 272 1.64 13.13 -16.14
CA GLU A 272 2.24 13.61 -17.39
C GLU A 272 3.30 14.67 -17.14
N GLN A 273 2.95 15.68 -16.35
CA GLN A 273 3.89 16.74 -15.96
C GLN A 273 5.12 16.16 -15.24
N LYS A 274 4.92 15.18 -14.35
CA LYS A 274 6.02 14.54 -13.62
C LYS A 274 6.92 13.67 -14.50
N LEU A 275 6.34 13.07 -15.55
CA LEU A 275 7.08 12.25 -16.52
C LEU A 275 7.76 13.10 -17.61
N GLY A 276 7.48 14.41 -17.67
CA GLY A 276 8.01 15.29 -18.72
C GLY A 276 7.41 15.00 -20.11
N ILE A 277 6.20 14.44 -20.13
CA ILE A 277 5.45 14.17 -21.36
C ILE A 277 4.50 15.38 -21.53
N ASN A 278 4.82 16.25 -22.47
CA ASN A 278 3.96 17.37 -22.89
C ASN A 278 3.29 17.04 -24.22
#